data_a315545cd4c683fbde9789259e074666
#
_entry.id   a315545cd4c683fbde9789259e074666
#
_cell.length_a   1.000
_cell.length_b   1.000
_cell.length_c   1.000
_cell.angle_alpha   90.00
_cell.angle_beta   90.00
_cell.angle_gamma   90.00
#
_symmetry.space_group_name_H-M   'P 1'
#
loop_
_entity.id
_entity.type
_entity.pdbx_description
1 polymer ?
#
loop_
_entity_poly.entity_id
_entity_poly.type
_entity_poly.pdbx_seq_one_letter_code
_entity_poly.pdbx_strand_id
1 'polypeptide(L)'
;MDDQLLLPHQSLSAVNRNMRRIKALGVDRLRVSAFWADHVKGKNSQTRPNFNAADPNDPAYNWETLDRALNSAAANGLSIMLTISTPAPAWATRGVSDPPGLWRPRPDEFALFAEAVARRYGNIVDRYGLGNEANWPGWLQPQRDRAGRLYAPHLYRQIVQLTYPRLKAVDPDAFVLIGETAPYGNRGGGGQLRSTSPLTFHRALACRRGRKLRRIRNGYCRGFKPVVGDGIGTHPYSLFTPPNRPSLRNENDAGFGDLPVFIRGIDAITRKGALLPTRGRRFGFYLTEYGYQTDPPDPFSGVPLRRQSRYLQQAAFIAWKNRRIHEINQFRLTDGPIRPELPGLRRFIEFQSGLRFRDFRPKPANETFPHPIWVTNSRPRRGRRVGIWGQVRRGAGHFVSVQFSRRRGGPFKTLLRLPTTARGYFFTRVRGRNGYFRYRYDDGPKGKSQPFRVRPRSAAPARRR
;
A
#
# COMPACT_ATOMS: atom_id res chain seq x y z
N MET A 1 5.49 1.12 6.04
CA MET A 1 4.62 2.27 6.46
C MET A 1 4.87 3.42 5.51
N ASP A 2 3.88 4.25 5.26
CA ASP A 2 3.99 5.46 4.44
C ASP A 2 3.44 6.65 5.24
N ASP A 3 4.12 7.79 5.24
CA ASP A 3 3.59 9.06 5.79
C ASP A 3 4.26 10.26 5.09
N GLN A 4 3.88 10.49 3.86
CA GLN A 4 4.46 11.51 2.97
C GLN A 4 4.31 12.94 3.51
N LEU A 5 3.25 13.21 4.27
CA LEU A 5 3.03 14.56 4.81
C LEU A 5 3.85 14.86 6.07
N LEU A 6 4.27 13.82 6.79
CA LEU A 6 4.96 13.98 8.06
C LEU A 6 6.49 13.97 7.90
N LEU A 7 7.00 13.04 7.07
CA LEU A 7 8.42 12.71 7.11
C LEU A 7 9.32 13.69 6.34
N PRO A 8 9.05 14.03 5.06
CA PRO A 8 9.99 14.84 4.27
C PRO A 8 10.03 16.32 4.67
N HIS A 9 8.96 16.86 5.25
CA HIS A 9 8.76 18.30 5.44
C HIS A 9 9.04 18.80 6.86
N GLN A 10 9.64 17.96 7.72
CA GLN A 10 9.97 18.31 9.10
C GLN A 10 11.47 18.56 9.29
N SER A 11 11.84 19.15 10.43
CA SER A 11 13.25 19.26 10.83
C SER A 11 13.89 17.87 10.98
N LEU A 12 15.19 17.75 10.79
CA LEU A 12 15.93 16.49 10.89
C LEU A 12 15.68 15.79 12.25
N SER A 13 15.66 16.55 13.34
CA SER A 13 15.38 16.01 14.67
C SER A 13 13.98 15.40 14.77
N ALA A 14 12.97 16.04 14.19
CA ALA A 14 11.60 15.55 14.16
C ALA A 14 11.47 14.30 13.26
N VAL A 15 12.09 14.30 12.10
CA VAL A 15 12.15 13.13 11.19
C VAL A 15 12.77 11.95 11.93
N ASN A 16 13.94 12.12 12.56
CA ASN A 16 14.60 11.05 13.32
C ASN A 16 13.75 10.53 14.49
N ARG A 17 13.06 11.40 15.23
CA ARG A 17 12.12 10.95 16.28
C ARG A 17 10.99 10.10 15.70
N ASN A 18 10.47 10.45 14.54
CA ASN A 18 9.40 9.70 13.89
C ASN A 18 9.90 8.37 13.32
N MET A 19 11.11 8.31 12.75
CA MET A 19 11.71 7.05 12.31
C MET A 19 11.90 6.08 13.49
N ARG A 20 12.39 6.56 14.64
CA ARG A 20 12.45 5.73 15.86
C ARG A 20 11.08 5.24 16.32
N ARG A 21 10.03 6.08 16.26
CA ARG A 21 8.65 5.67 16.58
C ARG A 21 8.14 4.59 15.63
N ILE A 22 8.39 4.74 14.33
CA ILE A 22 8.03 3.78 13.29
C ILE A 22 8.74 2.44 13.55
N LYS A 23 10.06 2.48 13.76
CA LYS A 23 10.85 1.29 14.07
C LYS A 23 10.38 0.60 15.34
N ALA A 24 10.06 1.38 16.39
CA ALA A 24 9.52 0.88 17.65
C ALA A 24 8.14 0.21 17.51
N LEU A 25 7.39 0.46 16.46
CA LEU A 25 6.17 -0.28 16.11
C LEU A 25 6.46 -1.63 15.41
N GLY A 26 7.72 -1.93 15.12
CA GLY A 26 8.13 -3.13 14.39
C GLY A 26 7.86 -3.04 12.90
N VAL A 27 7.98 -1.84 12.33
CA VAL A 27 7.96 -1.63 10.88
C VAL A 27 9.32 -2.01 10.31
N ASP A 28 9.32 -2.81 9.23
CA ASP A 28 10.55 -3.23 8.55
C ASP A 28 10.91 -2.26 7.44
N ARG A 29 9.90 -1.72 6.71
CA ARG A 29 10.09 -0.90 5.51
C ARG A 29 9.31 0.40 5.59
N LEU A 30 9.96 1.48 5.19
CA LEU A 30 9.34 2.76 4.90
C LEU A 30 9.08 2.87 3.39
N ARG A 31 7.90 3.38 3.00
CA ARG A 31 7.63 3.87 1.65
C ARG A 31 7.65 5.40 1.68
N VAL A 32 8.38 5.98 0.75
CA VAL A 32 8.44 7.43 0.51
C VAL A 32 8.21 7.65 -0.99
N SER A 33 7.64 8.79 -1.37
CA SER A 33 7.47 9.16 -2.77
C SER A 33 8.42 10.30 -3.15
N ALA A 34 9.14 10.13 -4.25
CA ALA A 34 9.86 11.20 -4.94
C ALA A 34 8.93 11.79 -5.99
N PHE A 35 8.25 12.89 -5.63
CA PHE A 35 7.43 13.64 -6.57
C PHE A 35 8.32 14.50 -7.45
N TRP A 36 8.33 14.23 -8.74
CA TRP A 36 9.31 14.79 -9.66
C TRP A 36 9.44 16.31 -9.58
N ALA A 37 8.32 17.04 -9.60
CA ALA A 37 8.31 18.50 -9.53
C ALA A 37 8.91 19.08 -8.23
N ASP A 38 8.91 18.31 -7.14
CA ASP A 38 9.43 18.80 -5.85
C ASP A 38 10.95 18.77 -5.78
N HIS A 39 11.60 18.10 -6.73
CA HIS A 39 13.05 17.90 -6.74
C HIS A 39 13.76 18.65 -7.86
N VAL A 40 13.05 19.43 -8.68
CA VAL A 40 13.62 20.19 -9.81
C VAL A 40 13.35 21.68 -9.64
N LYS A 41 14.40 22.49 -9.73
CA LYS A 41 14.29 23.96 -9.75
C LYS A 41 13.54 24.39 -11.02
N GLY A 42 12.81 25.51 -10.93
CA GLY A 42 12.04 26.01 -12.07
C GLY A 42 10.85 25.12 -12.47
N LYS A 43 10.27 24.38 -11.53
CA LYS A 43 9.15 23.46 -11.77
C LYS A 43 7.93 24.07 -12.43
N ASN A 44 7.73 25.37 -12.28
CA ASN A 44 6.60 26.12 -12.89
C ASN A 44 6.92 26.71 -14.27
N SER A 45 8.19 26.65 -14.73
CA SER A 45 8.58 27.12 -16.05
C SER A 45 7.98 26.22 -17.14
N GLN A 46 7.56 26.82 -18.25
CA GLN A 46 7.18 26.08 -19.46
C GLN A 46 8.38 25.70 -20.34
N THR A 47 9.52 26.37 -20.13
CA THR A 47 10.76 26.11 -20.82
C THR A 47 11.62 25.16 -20.01
N ARG A 48 12.07 24.05 -20.63
CA ARG A 48 12.97 23.09 -20.01
C ARG A 48 14.30 23.78 -19.67
N PRO A 49 14.78 23.72 -18.42
CA PRO A 49 16.13 24.18 -18.08
C PRO A 49 17.20 23.43 -18.88
N ASN A 50 18.31 24.09 -19.12
CA ASN A 50 19.49 23.40 -19.68
C ASN A 50 20.21 22.68 -18.55
N PHE A 51 19.99 21.38 -18.40
CA PHE A 51 20.62 20.56 -17.39
C PHE A 51 20.66 19.07 -17.81
N ASN A 52 21.55 18.32 -17.19
CA ASN A 52 21.63 16.87 -17.35
C ASN A 52 20.65 16.17 -16.40
N ALA A 53 19.46 15.87 -16.89
CA ALA A 53 18.39 15.27 -16.07
C ALA A 53 18.69 13.84 -15.55
N ALA A 54 19.75 13.18 -16.04
CA ALA A 54 20.20 11.89 -15.51
C ALA A 54 21.29 12.01 -14.42
N ASP A 55 21.86 13.21 -14.25
CA ASP A 55 22.89 13.44 -13.24
C ASP A 55 22.26 13.98 -11.94
N PRO A 56 22.32 13.21 -10.83
CA PRO A 56 21.77 13.67 -9.55
C PRO A 56 22.53 14.85 -8.93
N ASN A 57 23.74 15.14 -9.40
CA ASN A 57 24.58 16.25 -8.91
C ASN A 57 24.36 17.55 -9.68
N ASP A 58 23.54 17.51 -10.76
CA ASP A 58 23.22 18.72 -11.49
C ASP A 58 22.55 19.76 -10.57
N PRO A 59 23.00 21.02 -10.58
CA PRO A 59 22.50 22.06 -9.69
C PRO A 59 21.01 22.42 -9.89
N ALA A 60 20.38 21.94 -10.95
CA ALA A 60 18.93 22.05 -11.14
C ALA A 60 18.14 21.18 -10.17
N TYR A 61 18.75 20.18 -9.53
CA TYR A 61 18.10 19.36 -8.53
C TYR A 61 18.14 19.96 -7.11
N ASN A 62 17.10 19.65 -6.33
CA ASN A 62 17.07 19.87 -4.88
C ASN A 62 16.57 18.60 -4.18
N TRP A 63 17.47 17.92 -3.50
CA TRP A 63 17.21 16.65 -2.82
C TRP A 63 17.03 16.77 -1.30
N GLU A 64 17.18 17.96 -0.73
CA GLU A 64 17.28 18.18 0.72
C GLU A 64 16.21 17.46 1.54
N THR A 65 14.94 17.60 1.14
CA THR A 65 13.80 16.96 1.86
C THR A 65 13.84 15.45 1.73
N LEU A 66 14.18 14.93 0.55
CA LEU A 66 14.26 13.50 0.29
C LEU A 66 15.48 12.88 0.97
N ASP A 67 16.65 13.52 0.88
CA ASP A 67 17.87 13.12 1.59
C ASP A 67 17.62 12.98 3.09
N ARG A 68 16.97 13.97 3.69
CA ARG A 68 16.61 13.97 5.12
C ARG A 68 15.75 12.77 5.48
N ALA A 69 14.73 12.47 4.69
CA ALA A 69 13.83 11.35 4.96
C ALA A 69 14.53 10.00 4.77
N LEU A 70 15.23 9.80 3.65
CA LEU A 70 15.80 8.50 3.30
C LEU A 70 17.02 8.16 4.17
N ASN A 71 17.95 9.13 4.38
CA ASN A 71 19.10 8.91 5.25
C ASN A 71 18.67 8.65 6.70
N SER A 72 17.64 9.37 7.19
CA SER A 72 17.09 9.11 8.52
C SER A 72 16.45 7.72 8.63
N ALA A 73 15.76 7.25 7.59
CA ALA A 73 15.18 5.90 7.56
C ALA A 73 16.29 4.84 7.59
N ALA A 74 17.30 4.96 6.75
CA ALA A 74 18.46 4.06 6.69
C ALA A 74 19.21 4.02 8.03
N ALA A 75 19.50 5.18 8.62
CA ALA A 75 20.18 5.29 9.91
C ALA A 75 19.39 4.66 11.07
N ASN A 76 18.06 4.55 10.94
CA ASN A 76 17.20 3.85 11.91
C ASN A 76 16.94 2.37 11.53
N GLY A 77 17.67 1.81 10.57
CA GLY A 77 17.58 0.41 10.15
C GLY A 77 16.24 0.03 9.51
N LEU A 78 15.60 0.96 8.80
CA LEU A 78 14.42 0.70 7.97
C LEU A 78 14.88 0.44 6.54
N SER A 79 14.38 -0.62 5.93
CA SER A 79 14.45 -0.80 4.48
C SER A 79 13.62 0.27 3.79
N ILE A 80 13.98 0.66 2.57
CA ILE A 80 13.36 1.78 1.88
C ILE A 80 12.75 1.34 0.55
N MET A 81 11.47 1.66 0.37
CA MET A 81 10.80 1.67 -0.92
C MET A 81 10.62 3.12 -1.36
N LEU A 82 11.11 3.47 -2.54
CA LEU A 82 10.99 4.81 -3.11
C LEU A 82 10.07 4.77 -4.34
N THR A 83 8.90 5.39 -4.26
CA THR A 83 7.99 5.54 -5.39
C THR A 83 8.34 6.81 -6.16
N ILE A 84 8.76 6.67 -7.41
CA ILE A 84 9.04 7.79 -8.33
C ILE A 84 7.73 8.14 -9.04
N SER A 85 7.25 9.38 -8.90
CA SER A 85 5.91 9.74 -9.36
C SER A 85 5.78 11.19 -9.84
N THR A 86 4.70 11.46 -10.54
CA THR A 86 4.13 12.79 -10.76
C THR A 86 3.72 13.44 -9.42
N PRO A 87 3.53 14.78 -9.35
CA PRO A 87 3.49 15.72 -10.49
C PRO A 87 4.86 15.93 -11.15
N ALA A 88 4.84 16.16 -12.46
CA ALA A 88 6.00 16.55 -13.23
C ALA A 88 6.19 18.08 -13.21
N PRO A 89 7.41 18.61 -13.46
CA PRO A 89 7.59 20.03 -13.76
C PRO A 89 6.75 20.45 -14.99
N ALA A 90 6.31 21.71 -15.04
CA ALA A 90 5.44 22.19 -16.11
C ALA A 90 6.04 22.01 -17.51
N TRP A 91 7.35 22.24 -17.68
CA TRP A 91 8.07 22.02 -18.94
C TRP A 91 8.09 20.55 -19.40
N ALA A 92 7.90 19.61 -18.46
CA ALA A 92 7.87 18.18 -18.75
C ALA A 92 6.44 17.64 -18.94
N THR A 93 5.46 18.50 -19.14
CA THR A 93 4.06 18.13 -19.47
C THR A 93 3.69 18.62 -20.87
N ARG A 94 2.60 18.05 -21.42
CA ARG A 94 2.05 18.47 -22.73
C ARG A 94 0.69 19.14 -22.56
N GLY A 95 0.58 20.06 -21.61
CA GLY A 95 -0.65 20.81 -21.32
C GLY A 95 -0.82 21.11 -19.85
N VAL A 96 -1.86 21.89 -19.55
CA VAL A 96 -2.19 22.32 -18.19
C VAL A 96 -3.11 21.31 -17.51
N SER A 97 -2.93 21.10 -16.22
CA SER A 97 -3.80 20.31 -15.35
C SER A 97 -4.04 21.02 -14.02
N ASP A 98 -5.12 20.62 -13.36
CA ASP A 98 -5.37 20.96 -11.96
C ASP A 98 -5.50 19.67 -11.14
N PRO A 99 -4.58 19.42 -10.19
CA PRO A 99 -3.36 20.20 -9.90
C PRO A 99 -2.33 20.15 -11.05
N PRO A 100 -1.36 21.10 -11.10
CA PRO A 100 -0.34 21.18 -12.14
C PRO A 100 0.55 19.93 -12.21
N GLY A 101 1.14 19.66 -13.40
CA GLY A 101 2.15 18.61 -13.55
C GLY A 101 1.61 17.20 -13.83
N LEU A 102 0.30 17.04 -14.09
CA LEU A 102 -0.31 15.73 -14.29
C LEU A 102 -0.69 15.44 -15.75
N TRP A 103 -0.81 16.48 -16.58
CA TRP A 103 -1.31 16.33 -17.96
C TRP A 103 -0.22 15.88 -18.93
N ARG A 104 -0.30 14.63 -19.36
CA ARG A 104 0.63 14.04 -20.33
C ARG A 104 2.10 14.29 -19.99
N PRO A 105 2.56 13.89 -18.77
CA PRO A 105 3.98 14.00 -18.47
C PRO A 105 4.80 13.27 -19.52
N ARG A 106 5.98 13.79 -19.84
CA ARG A 106 6.90 13.25 -20.85
C ARG A 106 7.60 11.99 -20.32
N PRO A 107 7.38 10.81 -20.93
CA PRO A 107 7.95 9.56 -20.40
C PRO A 107 9.48 9.49 -20.51
N ASP A 108 10.05 10.13 -21.52
CA ASP A 108 11.50 10.23 -21.76
C ASP A 108 12.19 11.01 -20.62
N GLU A 109 11.68 12.17 -20.28
CA GLU A 109 12.20 13.02 -19.20
C GLU A 109 11.94 12.39 -17.83
N PHE A 110 10.78 11.73 -17.63
CA PHE A 110 10.52 10.97 -16.40
C PHE A 110 11.55 9.86 -16.19
N ALA A 111 11.96 9.18 -17.26
CA ALA A 111 12.95 8.11 -17.19
C ALA A 111 14.35 8.63 -16.83
N LEU A 112 14.73 9.83 -17.29
CA LEU A 112 15.98 10.51 -16.88
C LEU A 112 15.93 10.91 -15.39
N PHE A 113 14.82 11.48 -14.93
CA PHE A 113 14.64 11.78 -13.51
C PHE A 113 14.76 10.52 -12.64
N ALA A 114 14.12 9.43 -13.07
CA ALA A 114 14.21 8.15 -12.35
C ALA A 114 15.63 7.58 -12.31
N GLU A 115 16.40 7.77 -13.40
CA GLU A 115 17.83 7.42 -13.43
C GLU A 115 18.64 8.24 -12.42
N ALA A 116 18.43 9.57 -12.34
CA ALA A 116 19.07 10.41 -11.35
C ALA A 116 18.73 9.98 -9.91
N VAL A 117 17.45 9.65 -9.65
CA VAL A 117 17.01 9.10 -8.35
C VAL A 117 17.73 7.81 -8.01
N ALA A 118 17.87 6.88 -8.97
CA ALA A 118 18.56 5.61 -8.74
C ALA A 118 20.08 5.82 -8.52
N ARG A 119 20.71 6.67 -9.29
CA ARG A 119 22.14 7.03 -9.10
C ARG A 119 22.41 7.61 -7.73
N ARG A 120 21.49 8.42 -7.18
CA ARG A 120 21.65 9.05 -5.86
C ARG A 120 21.39 8.09 -4.71
N TYR A 121 20.38 7.24 -4.81
CA TYR A 121 19.86 6.48 -3.66
C TYR A 121 19.97 4.97 -3.80
N GLY A 122 20.53 4.44 -4.87
CA GLY A 122 20.63 3.00 -5.12
C GLY A 122 21.37 2.22 -4.02
N ASN A 123 22.24 2.88 -3.27
CA ASN A 123 22.95 2.29 -2.15
C ASN A 123 22.09 2.06 -0.89
N ILE A 124 20.94 2.74 -0.76
CA ILE A 124 20.04 2.65 0.41
C ILE A 124 18.60 2.25 0.07
N VAL A 125 18.21 2.38 -1.19
CA VAL A 125 16.87 1.99 -1.68
C VAL A 125 16.94 0.62 -2.31
N ASP A 126 16.20 -0.35 -1.78
CA ASP A 126 16.15 -1.72 -2.31
C ASP A 126 14.91 -1.99 -3.16
N ARG A 127 13.97 -1.05 -3.23
CA ARG A 127 12.73 -1.18 -4.00
C ARG A 127 12.26 0.14 -4.55
N TYR A 128 11.95 0.14 -5.85
CA TYR A 128 11.36 1.28 -6.54
C TYR A 128 9.91 0.99 -6.92
N GLY A 129 9.03 2.00 -6.76
CA GLY A 129 7.70 2.02 -7.35
C GLY A 129 7.69 2.98 -8.55
N LEU A 130 6.99 2.63 -9.62
CA LEU A 130 6.83 3.50 -10.79
C LEU A 130 5.41 4.05 -10.84
N GLY A 131 5.27 5.34 -10.52
CA GLY A 131 4.02 6.09 -10.52
C GLY A 131 3.09 5.73 -9.36
N ASN A 132 2.53 6.73 -8.72
CA ASN A 132 1.49 6.56 -7.72
C ASN A 132 0.12 6.63 -8.41
N GLU A 133 -0.74 5.64 -8.22
CA GLU A 133 -2.15 5.59 -8.64
C GLU A 133 -2.43 6.10 -10.07
N ALA A 134 -1.63 5.65 -11.05
CA ALA A 134 -1.75 6.12 -12.44
C ALA A 134 -3.14 5.88 -13.08
N ASN A 135 -3.99 5.07 -12.45
CA ASN A 135 -5.39 4.88 -12.83
C ASN A 135 -6.35 5.94 -12.25
N TRP A 136 -5.82 6.94 -11.54
CA TRP A 136 -6.55 8.03 -10.90
C TRP A 136 -6.12 9.40 -11.43
N PRO A 137 -7.06 10.32 -11.74
CA PRO A 137 -6.72 11.63 -12.33
C PRO A 137 -5.96 12.56 -11.40
N GLY A 138 -5.92 12.29 -10.10
CA GLY A 138 -5.08 13.00 -9.15
C GLY A 138 -3.58 12.73 -9.31
N TRP A 139 -3.20 11.74 -10.16
CA TRP A 139 -1.79 11.38 -10.36
C TRP A 139 -1.36 11.26 -11.83
N LEU A 140 -2.30 11.04 -12.76
CA LEU A 140 -1.99 10.97 -14.19
C LEU A 140 -3.18 11.42 -15.02
N GLN A 141 -2.97 12.38 -15.91
CA GLN A 141 -4.00 12.95 -16.78
C GLN A 141 -3.53 12.99 -18.24
N PRO A 142 -4.48 12.89 -19.21
CA PRO A 142 -5.87 12.49 -19.01
C PRO A 142 -6.00 10.99 -18.78
N GLN A 143 -7.04 10.57 -18.08
CA GLN A 143 -7.35 9.13 -17.97
C GLN A 143 -7.89 8.57 -19.29
N ARG A 144 -8.59 9.41 -20.06
CA ARG A 144 -9.16 9.09 -21.38
C ARG A 144 -8.85 10.18 -22.39
N ASP A 145 -8.80 9.84 -23.66
CA ASP A 145 -8.72 10.82 -24.75
C ASP A 145 -10.09 11.47 -25.01
N ARG A 146 -10.13 12.42 -25.95
CA ARG A 146 -11.36 13.13 -26.34
C ARG A 146 -12.45 12.20 -26.88
N ALA A 147 -12.07 11.05 -27.46
CA ALA A 147 -13.00 10.02 -27.92
C ALA A 147 -13.41 9.02 -26.84
N GLY A 148 -13.09 9.28 -25.55
CA GLY A 148 -13.44 8.42 -24.42
C GLY A 148 -12.62 7.13 -24.30
N ARG A 149 -11.60 6.92 -25.15
CA ARG A 149 -10.73 5.75 -25.10
C ARG A 149 -9.73 5.88 -23.95
N LEU A 150 -9.39 4.76 -23.29
CA LEU A 150 -8.38 4.75 -22.25
C LEU A 150 -7.04 5.28 -22.75
N TYR A 151 -6.48 6.28 -22.08
CA TYR A 151 -5.20 6.90 -22.42
C TYR A 151 -4.14 6.68 -21.35
N ALA A 152 -4.45 6.90 -20.07
CA ALA A 152 -3.51 6.78 -18.97
C ALA A 152 -2.77 5.42 -18.91
N PRO A 153 -3.43 4.25 -19.14
CA PRO A 153 -2.71 2.98 -19.13
C PRO A 153 -1.62 2.89 -20.20
N HIS A 154 -1.82 3.54 -21.34
CA HIS A 154 -0.87 3.53 -22.45
C HIS A 154 0.29 4.51 -22.21
N LEU A 155 0.01 5.68 -21.66
CA LEU A 155 1.04 6.61 -21.20
C LEU A 155 1.89 6.00 -20.07
N TYR A 156 1.25 5.38 -19.10
CA TYR A 156 1.94 4.67 -18.03
C TYR A 156 2.83 3.53 -18.54
N ARG A 157 2.36 2.79 -19.57
CA ARG A 157 3.20 1.78 -20.24
C ARG A 157 4.49 2.38 -20.83
N GLN A 158 4.40 3.54 -21.50
CA GLN A 158 5.58 4.22 -22.04
C GLN A 158 6.54 4.64 -20.92
N ILE A 159 6.00 5.18 -19.82
CA ILE A 159 6.81 5.51 -18.64
C ILE A 159 7.56 4.28 -18.15
N VAL A 160 6.87 3.16 -17.91
CA VAL A 160 7.50 1.93 -17.41
C VAL A 160 8.55 1.39 -18.40
N GLN A 161 8.22 1.35 -19.70
CA GLN A 161 9.11 0.79 -20.72
C GLN A 161 10.40 1.59 -20.91
N LEU A 162 10.38 2.91 -20.67
CA LEU A 162 11.58 3.76 -20.74
C LEU A 162 12.33 3.79 -19.40
N THR A 163 11.64 3.70 -18.29
CA THR A 163 12.24 3.83 -16.96
C THR A 163 12.86 2.53 -16.46
N TYR A 164 12.17 1.39 -16.64
CA TYR A 164 12.63 0.10 -16.12
C TYR A 164 14.06 -0.26 -16.55
N PRO A 165 14.43 -0.20 -17.84
CA PRO A 165 15.79 -0.53 -18.26
C PRO A 165 16.84 0.45 -17.73
N ARG A 166 16.51 1.73 -17.54
CA ARG A 166 17.42 2.74 -16.96
C ARG A 166 17.71 2.46 -15.49
N LEU A 167 16.67 2.14 -14.71
CA LEU A 167 16.85 1.73 -13.31
C LEU A 167 17.75 0.49 -13.20
N LYS A 168 17.51 -0.51 -14.07
CA LYS A 168 18.32 -1.74 -14.09
C LYS A 168 19.76 -1.54 -14.57
N ALA A 169 20.00 -0.53 -15.40
CA ALA A 169 21.36 -0.18 -15.82
C ALA A 169 22.18 0.47 -14.69
N VAL A 170 21.51 1.23 -13.81
CA VAL A 170 22.17 1.87 -12.64
C VAL A 170 22.30 0.88 -11.48
N ASP A 171 21.25 0.12 -11.21
CA ASP A 171 21.16 -0.85 -10.12
C ASP A 171 20.51 -2.14 -10.65
N PRO A 172 21.33 -3.15 -11.10
CA PRO A 172 20.82 -4.42 -11.61
C PRO A 172 19.97 -5.19 -10.59
N ASP A 173 20.23 -5.02 -9.31
CA ASP A 173 19.54 -5.71 -8.21
C ASP A 173 18.28 -4.99 -7.76
N ALA A 174 18.06 -3.74 -8.18
CA ALA A 174 16.86 -2.96 -7.86
C ALA A 174 15.59 -3.76 -8.08
N PHE A 175 14.69 -3.75 -7.11
CA PHE A 175 13.38 -4.39 -7.24
C PHE A 175 12.34 -3.35 -7.66
N VAL A 176 11.83 -3.46 -8.90
CA VAL A 176 10.95 -2.46 -9.49
C VAL A 176 9.49 -2.94 -9.51
N LEU A 177 8.64 -2.24 -8.75
CA LEU A 177 7.19 -2.44 -8.74
C LEU A 177 6.52 -1.62 -9.84
N ILE A 178 5.57 -2.26 -10.52
CA ILE A 178 4.68 -1.60 -11.46
C ILE A 178 3.23 -1.67 -10.97
N GLY A 179 2.41 -0.74 -11.40
CA GLY A 179 0.98 -0.69 -11.05
C GLY A 179 0.68 0.38 -10.02
N GLU A 180 0.87 0.09 -8.74
CA GLU A 180 0.50 0.95 -7.59
C GLU A 180 -0.87 1.63 -7.77
N THR A 181 -1.87 0.84 -8.20
CA THR A 181 -3.18 1.36 -8.58
C THR A 181 -4.06 1.68 -7.39
N ALA A 182 -4.80 2.81 -7.48
CA ALA A 182 -5.95 3.09 -6.61
C ALA A 182 -6.98 1.96 -6.72
N PRO A 183 -7.73 1.64 -5.65
CA PRO A 183 -8.55 0.42 -5.58
C PRO A 183 -9.79 0.45 -6.47
N TYR A 184 -10.27 1.63 -6.87
CA TYR A 184 -11.58 1.79 -7.50
C TYR A 184 -11.52 2.67 -8.75
N GLY A 185 -12.42 2.39 -9.70
CA GLY A 185 -12.74 3.28 -10.80
C GLY A 185 -14.05 4.03 -10.54
N ASN A 186 -14.19 5.24 -11.11
CA ASN A 186 -15.45 5.99 -11.07
C ASN A 186 -16.48 5.38 -12.01
N ARG A 187 -17.72 5.23 -11.52
CA ARG A 187 -18.87 4.75 -12.31
C ARG A 187 -19.61 5.89 -13.00
N GLY A 188 -19.58 7.10 -12.44
CA GLY A 188 -20.26 8.28 -12.96
C GLY A 188 -19.46 9.04 -14.00
N GLY A 189 -20.07 10.08 -14.59
CA GLY A 189 -19.46 10.96 -15.60
C GLY A 189 -18.06 11.48 -15.25
N GLY A 190 -17.49 12.32 -16.06
CA GLY A 190 -16.18 12.89 -15.77
C GLY A 190 -15.24 12.91 -16.96
N GLY A 191 -15.72 12.58 -18.15
CA GLY A 191 -14.98 12.77 -19.40
C GLY A 191 -13.56 12.23 -19.34
N GLN A 192 -12.59 13.07 -19.70
CA GLN A 192 -11.18 12.73 -19.75
C GLN A 192 -10.55 12.41 -18.38
N LEU A 193 -11.16 12.84 -17.27
CA LEU A 193 -10.67 12.63 -15.89
C LEU A 193 -11.32 11.43 -15.19
N ARG A 194 -12.14 10.65 -15.89
CA ARG A 194 -12.80 9.48 -15.30
C ARG A 194 -11.80 8.38 -14.96
N SER A 195 -11.59 8.10 -13.68
CA SER A 195 -10.67 7.06 -13.22
C SER A 195 -11.04 5.65 -13.72
N THR A 196 -10.05 4.77 -13.74
CA THR A 196 -10.18 3.42 -14.30
C THR A 196 -9.98 2.38 -13.21
N SER A 197 -10.88 1.38 -13.11
CA SER A 197 -10.71 0.26 -12.19
C SER A 197 -9.40 -0.50 -12.46
N PRO A 198 -8.68 -0.96 -11.42
CA PRO A 198 -7.35 -1.57 -11.54
C PRO A 198 -7.23 -2.67 -12.58
N LEU A 199 -8.15 -3.64 -12.61
CA LEU A 199 -8.08 -4.72 -13.59
C LEU A 199 -8.31 -4.24 -15.02
N THR A 200 -9.16 -3.25 -15.21
CA THR A 200 -9.38 -2.61 -16.53
C THR A 200 -8.13 -1.84 -16.95
N PHE A 201 -7.48 -1.13 -16.02
CA PHE A 201 -6.23 -0.45 -16.26
C PHE A 201 -5.12 -1.42 -16.71
N HIS A 202 -4.91 -2.52 -15.97
CA HIS A 202 -3.88 -3.51 -16.31
C HIS A 202 -4.17 -4.26 -17.63
N ARG A 203 -5.44 -4.50 -17.96
CA ARG A 203 -5.80 -5.04 -19.27
C ARG A 203 -5.43 -4.08 -20.41
N ALA A 204 -5.76 -2.80 -20.27
CA ALA A 204 -5.42 -1.77 -21.25
C ALA A 204 -3.90 -1.55 -21.35
N LEU A 205 -3.19 -1.48 -20.21
CA LEU A 205 -1.72 -1.49 -20.13
C LEU A 205 -1.11 -2.60 -20.98
N ALA A 206 -1.70 -3.79 -20.90
CA ALA A 206 -1.30 -5.02 -21.59
C ALA A 206 -1.88 -5.16 -23.01
N CYS A 207 -2.52 -4.13 -23.54
CA CYS A 207 -3.22 -4.19 -24.83
C CYS A 207 -4.18 -5.37 -24.96
N ARG A 208 -4.95 -5.63 -23.89
CA ARG A 208 -5.99 -6.65 -23.80
C ARG A 208 -7.33 -6.03 -23.42
N ARG A 209 -8.44 -6.63 -23.86
CA ARG A 209 -9.78 -6.18 -23.50
C ARG A 209 -10.71 -7.33 -23.11
N GLY A 210 -11.64 -6.99 -22.22
CA GLY A 210 -12.67 -7.90 -21.72
C GLY A 210 -12.12 -9.07 -20.90
N ARG A 211 -13.03 -9.89 -20.37
CA ARG A 211 -12.69 -11.07 -19.55
C ARG A 211 -11.89 -12.11 -20.33
N LYS A 212 -12.14 -12.25 -21.64
CA LYS A 212 -11.43 -13.18 -22.55
C LYS A 212 -10.05 -12.69 -22.97
N LEU A 213 -9.61 -11.50 -22.52
CA LEU A 213 -8.30 -10.89 -22.81
C LEU A 213 -7.98 -10.83 -24.32
N ARG A 214 -8.97 -10.46 -25.15
CA ARG A 214 -8.78 -10.28 -26.59
C ARG A 214 -7.71 -9.23 -26.84
N ARG A 215 -6.77 -9.53 -27.76
CA ARG A 215 -5.68 -8.61 -28.13
C ARG A 215 -6.22 -7.40 -28.88
N ILE A 216 -5.71 -6.20 -28.53
CA ILE A 216 -5.90 -4.95 -29.26
C ILE A 216 -4.64 -4.72 -30.09
N ARG A 217 -4.78 -4.41 -31.39
CA ARG A 217 -3.64 -4.24 -32.32
C ARG A 217 -3.55 -2.83 -32.91
N ASN A 218 -4.60 -2.02 -32.76
CA ASN A 218 -4.73 -0.68 -33.33
C ASN A 218 -4.59 0.43 -32.27
N GLY A 219 -4.63 1.68 -32.71
CA GLY A 219 -4.53 2.87 -31.85
C GLY A 219 -3.28 2.81 -30.98
N TYR A 220 -3.44 3.06 -29.68
CA TYR A 220 -2.35 3.07 -28.68
C TYR A 220 -1.66 1.71 -28.50
N CYS A 221 -2.16 0.65 -29.11
CA CYS A 221 -1.61 -0.70 -29.03
C CYS A 221 -0.82 -1.12 -30.28
N ARG A 222 -0.67 -0.24 -31.28
CA ARG A 222 0.20 -0.51 -32.43
C ARG A 222 1.63 -0.70 -31.95
N GLY A 223 2.32 -1.74 -32.44
CA GLY A 223 3.70 -2.04 -32.00
C GLY A 223 3.85 -2.42 -30.53
N PHE A 224 2.79 -2.93 -29.88
CA PHE A 224 2.80 -3.30 -28.47
C PHE A 224 3.97 -4.24 -28.14
N LYS A 225 4.79 -3.83 -27.16
CA LYS A 225 5.77 -4.68 -26.49
C LYS A 225 5.27 -5.01 -25.07
N PRO A 226 5.51 -6.23 -24.55
CA PRO A 226 5.15 -6.60 -23.19
C PRO A 226 5.73 -5.64 -22.14
N VAL A 227 5.03 -5.51 -21.01
CA VAL A 227 5.49 -4.70 -19.89
C VAL A 227 6.19 -5.59 -18.89
N VAL A 228 7.39 -5.20 -18.49
CA VAL A 228 8.26 -5.93 -17.56
C VAL A 228 8.20 -5.26 -16.18
N GLY A 229 8.28 -6.06 -15.11
CA GLY A 229 8.37 -5.60 -13.74
C GLY A 229 8.73 -6.73 -12.79
N ASP A 230 9.22 -6.40 -11.59
CA ASP A 230 9.62 -7.41 -10.59
C ASP A 230 8.45 -7.78 -9.66
N GLY A 231 7.47 -6.90 -9.51
CA GLY A 231 6.27 -7.11 -8.70
C GLY A 231 5.13 -6.16 -9.08
N ILE A 232 3.94 -6.44 -8.55
CA ILE A 232 2.75 -5.59 -8.71
C ILE A 232 2.47 -4.85 -7.40
N GLY A 233 2.51 -3.52 -7.44
CA GLY A 233 2.01 -2.65 -6.40
C GLY A 233 0.49 -2.42 -6.52
N THR A 234 -0.20 -2.23 -5.41
CA THR A 234 -1.62 -1.82 -5.38
C THR A 234 -1.99 -1.24 -4.04
N HIS A 235 -2.99 -0.35 -4.00
CA HIS A 235 -3.53 0.31 -2.82
C HIS A 235 -4.94 -0.22 -2.51
N PRO A 236 -5.08 -1.39 -1.87
CA PRO A 236 -6.36 -2.08 -1.77
C PRO A 236 -7.24 -1.55 -0.63
N TYR A 237 -7.48 -0.25 -0.55
CA TYR A 237 -8.36 0.33 0.46
C TYR A 237 -9.76 -0.29 0.39
N SER A 238 -10.32 -0.61 1.56
CA SER A 238 -11.63 -1.23 1.69
C SER A 238 -12.73 -0.26 2.14
N LEU A 239 -12.38 1.03 2.32
CA LEU A 239 -13.25 2.06 2.86
C LEU A 239 -13.90 1.63 4.19
N PHE A 240 -15.19 1.30 4.19
CA PHE A 240 -15.96 0.91 5.39
C PHE A 240 -16.04 -0.61 5.59
N THR A 241 -15.76 -1.40 4.54
CA THR A 241 -15.99 -2.85 4.58
C THR A 241 -14.84 -3.57 5.28
N PRO A 242 -15.12 -4.68 6.01
CA PRO A 242 -14.04 -5.48 6.57
C PRO A 242 -13.17 -6.09 5.46
N PRO A 243 -11.87 -6.31 5.70
CA PRO A 243 -10.92 -6.71 4.64
C PRO A 243 -11.18 -8.11 4.05
N ASN A 244 -12.05 -8.90 4.65
CA ASN A 244 -12.45 -10.20 4.10
C ASN A 244 -13.71 -10.15 3.22
N ARG A 245 -14.26 -8.97 2.98
CA ARG A 245 -15.44 -8.81 2.11
C ARG A 245 -15.06 -8.09 0.83
N PRO A 246 -15.48 -8.60 -0.34
CA PRO A 246 -15.28 -7.90 -1.60
C PRO A 246 -15.97 -6.54 -1.61
N SER A 247 -15.44 -5.63 -2.41
CA SER A 247 -16.15 -4.42 -2.80
C SER A 247 -17.36 -4.81 -3.64
N LEU A 248 -18.52 -4.23 -3.35
CA LEU A 248 -19.73 -4.45 -4.15
C LEU A 248 -19.80 -3.49 -5.36
N ARG A 249 -18.74 -2.73 -5.63
CA ARG A 249 -18.73 -1.67 -6.65
C ARG A 249 -18.58 -2.21 -8.06
N ASN A 250 -17.50 -2.97 -8.31
CA ASN A 250 -17.16 -3.47 -9.65
C ASN A 250 -16.23 -4.69 -9.53
N GLU A 251 -16.40 -5.68 -10.41
CA GLU A 251 -15.54 -6.87 -10.50
C GLU A 251 -14.10 -6.58 -10.92
N ASN A 252 -13.83 -5.39 -11.47
CA ASN A 252 -12.50 -4.96 -11.90
C ASN A 252 -11.80 -4.08 -10.86
N ASP A 253 -12.46 -3.80 -9.74
CA ASP A 253 -11.88 -3.10 -8.59
C ASP A 253 -10.93 -4.03 -7.81
N ALA A 254 -10.08 -3.44 -6.98
CA ALA A 254 -9.08 -4.17 -6.20
C ALA A 254 -9.04 -3.69 -4.74
N GLY A 255 -10.21 -3.60 -4.08
CA GLY A 255 -10.24 -3.49 -2.63
C GLY A 255 -9.66 -4.75 -1.98
N PHE A 256 -9.36 -4.71 -0.68
CA PHE A 256 -8.65 -5.80 0.00
C PHE A 256 -9.35 -7.16 -0.14
N GLY A 257 -10.69 -7.16 -0.05
CA GLY A 257 -11.49 -8.37 -0.24
C GLY A 257 -11.54 -8.86 -1.69
N ASP A 258 -11.19 -8.02 -2.66
CA ASP A 258 -11.18 -8.32 -4.09
C ASP A 258 -9.81 -8.85 -4.57
N LEU A 259 -8.76 -8.80 -3.73
CA LEU A 259 -7.41 -9.24 -4.09
C LEU A 259 -7.35 -10.63 -4.73
N PRO A 260 -8.14 -11.65 -4.31
CA PRO A 260 -8.14 -12.95 -5.00
C PRO A 260 -8.58 -12.86 -6.47
N VAL A 261 -9.51 -11.98 -6.80
CA VAL A 261 -9.96 -11.73 -8.18
C VAL A 261 -8.91 -10.96 -8.96
N PHE A 262 -8.36 -9.90 -8.35
CA PHE A 262 -7.29 -9.09 -8.92
C PHE A 262 -6.05 -9.93 -9.26
N ILE A 263 -5.56 -10.74 -8.32
CA ILE A 263 -4.42 -11.65 -8.50
C ILE A 263 -4.66 -12.61 -9.68
N ARG A 264 -5.84 -13.26 -9.74
CA ARG A 264 -6.18 -14.14 -10.87
C ARG A 264 -6.24 -13.39 -12.20
N GLY A 265 -6.70 -12.14 -12.19
CA GLY A 265 -6.75 -11.29 -13.37
C GLY A 265 -5.37 -10.95 -13.90
N ILE A 266 -4.43 -10.56 -13.03
CA ILE A 266 -3.02 -10.31 -13.39
C ILE A 266 -2.36 -11.60 -13.90
N ASP A 267 -2.55 -12.74 -13.22
CA ASP A 267 -2.04 -14.03 -13.65
C ASP A 267 -2.55 -14.42 -15.06
N ALA A 268 -3.79 -14.10 -15.37
CA ALA A 268 -4.36 -14.36 -16.70
C ALA A 268 -3.70 -13.49 -17.78
N ILE A 269 -3.40 -12.21 -17.48
CA ILE A 269 -2.69 -11.32 -18.40
C ILE A 269 -1.23 -11.80 -18.58
N THR A 270 -0.58 -12.23 -17.51
CA THR A 270 0.79 -12.79 -17.53
C THR A 270 0.87 -14.04 -18.40
N ARG A 271 -0.09 -14.97 -18.27
CA ARG A 271 -0.15 -16.16 -19.15
C ARG A 271 -0.33 -15.83 -20.63
N LYS A 272 -0.81 -14.64 -20.97
CA LYS A 272 -0.89 -14.16 -22.37
C LYS A 272 0.41 -13.47 -22.83
N GLY A 273 1.48 -13.50 -22.03
CA GLY A 273 2.77 -12.90 -22.37
C GLY A 273 2.74 -11.37 -22.49
N ALA A 274 1.78 -10.71 -21.84
CA ALA A 274 1.60 -9.27 -21.99
C ALA A 274 2.09 -8.44 -20.77
N LEU A 275 2.17 -9.07 -19.60
CA LEU A 275 2.91 -8.61 -18.44
C LEU A 275 3.92 -9.68 -18.07
N LEU A 276 5.19 -9.32 -17.91
CA LEU A 276 6.28 -10.26 -17.71
C LEU A 276 6.95 -10.03 -16.35
N PRO A 277 6.81 -10.97 -15.41
CA PRO A 277 7.60 -10.95 -14.20
C PRO A 277 9.04 -11.34 -14.52
N THR A 278 10.01 -10.66 -13.93
CA THR A 278 11.44 -10.97 -14.10
C THR A 278 11.94 -12.00 -13.08
N ARG A 279 11.20 -12.15 -11.97
CA ARG A 279 11.52 -13.11 -10.92
C ARG A 279 10.41 -14.17 -10.86
N GLY A 280 10.73 -15.37 -11.35
CA GLY A 280 9.81 -16.50 -11.38
C GLY A 280 8.72 -16.39 -12.46
N ARG A 281 7.72 -17.28 -12.39
CA ARG A 281 6.67 -17.39 -13.42
C ARG A 281 5.44 -16.52 -13.16
N ARG A 282 5.34 -15.90 -11.98
CA ARG A 282 4.17 -15.12 -11.52
C ARG A 282 4.62 -13.94 -10.68
N PHE A 283 3.92 -12.83 -10.79
CA PHE A 283 4.17 -11.66 -9.94
C PHE A 283 3.88 -11.94 -8.46
N GLY A 284 4.73 -11.40 -7.57
CA GLY A 284 4.39 -11.10 -6.19
C GLY A 284 3.54 -9.83 -6.12
N PHE A 285 2.75 -9.69 -5.05
CA PHE A 285 1.89 -8.52 -4.82
C PHE A 285 2.36 -7.78 -3.57
N TYR A 286 2.42 -6.47 -3.70
CA TYR A 286 2.88 -5.54 -2.68
C TYR A 286 1.75 -4.54 -2.42
N LEU A 287 1.20 -4.56 -1.23
CA LEU A 287 0.13 -3.66 -0.82
C LEU A 287 0.79 -2.39 -0.30
N THR A 288 1.15 -1.51 -1.22
CA THR A 288 2.04 -0.37 -0.98
C THR A 288 1.39 0.76 -0.22
N GLU A 289 0.05 0.79 -0.15
CA GLU A 289 -0.73 1.59 0.78
C GLU A 289 -1.94 0.81 1.26
N TYR A 290 -2.24 0.88 2.55
CA TYR A 290 -3.46 0.33 3.13
C TYR A 290 -3.77 0.97 4.49
N GLY A 291 -5.03 1.28 4.73
CA GLY A 291 -5.49 1.83 5.98
C GLY A 291 -7.01 2.00 6.02
N TYR A 292 -7.52 2.44 7.15
CA TYR A 292 -8.91 2.84 7.35
C TYR A 292 -8.93 4.23 7.96
N GLN A 293 -9.67 5.16 7.37
CA GLN A 293 -9.98 6.41 8.02
C GLN A 293 -10.82 6.16 9.27
N THR A 294 -10.74 7.04 10.26
CA THR A 294 -11.40 6.85 11.55
C THR A 294 -12.35 7.97 11.90
N ASP A 295 -13.45 7.59 12.55
CA ASP A 295 -14.34 8.48 13.26
C ASP A 295 -14.17 8.26 14.78
N PRO A 296 -13.76 9.29 15.56
CA PRO A 296 -13.26 10.57 15.08
C PRO A 296 -11.93 10.47 14.34
N PRO A 297 -11.50 11.49 13.53
CA PRO A 297 -12.14 12.77 13.34
C PRO A 297 -13.00 12.86 12.07
N ASP A 298 -13.03 11.84 11.18
CA ASP A 298 -13.76 11.87 9.91
C ASP A 298 -15.15 11.20 10.02
N PRO A 299 -16.23 11.98 10.16
CA PRO A 299 -17.57 11.42 10.29
C PRO A 299 -18.15 10.88 8.96
N PHE A 300 -17.53 11.18 7.81
CA PHE A 300 -18.04 10.81 6.48
C PHE A 300 -17.48 9.47 5.99
N SER A 301 -16.17 9.27 6.17
CA SER A 301 -15.45 8.09 5.65
C SER A 301 -14.80 7.26 6.74
N GLY A 302 -14.87 7.71 7.99
CA GLY A 302 -14.26 7.06 9.13
C GLY A 302 -15.00 5.82 9.61
N VAL A 303 -14.24 4.83 10.05
CA VAL A 303 -14.76 3.73 10.87
C VAL A 303 -14.45 4.01 12.34
N PRO A 304 -15.25 3.52 13.31
CA PRO A 304 -14.92 3.63 14.71
C PRO A 304 -13.49 3.15 15.04
N LEU A 305 -12.77 3.84 15.90
CA LEU A 305 -11.36 3.59 16.24
C LEU A 305 -11.04 2.10 16.53
N ARG A 306 -11.91 1.44 17.31
CA ARG A 306 -11.75 0.00 17.63
C ARG A 306 -11.96 -0.89 16.41
N ARG A 307 -12.74 -0.44 15.43
CA ARG A 307 -12.97 -1.15 14.18
C ARG A 307 -11.75 -1.05 13.27
N GLN A 308 -11.11 0.13 13.18
CA GLN A 308 -9.82 0.30 12.50
C GLN A 308 -8.81 -0.71 13.04
N SER A 309 -8.58 -0.73 14.35
CA SER A 309 -7.66 -1.67 15.01
C SER A 309 -7.96 -3.13 14.64
N ARG A 310 -9.23 -3.52 14.68
CA ARG A 310 -9.64 -4.90 14.34
C ARG A 310 -9.43 -5.22 12.87
N TYR A 311 -9.75 -4.31 11.97
CA TYR A 311 -9.63 -4.52 10.53
C TYR A 311 -8.16 -4.58 10.08
N LEU A 312 -7.29 -3.77 10.66
CA LEU A 312 -5.84 -3.85 10.39
C LEU A 312 -5.25 -5.19 10.82
N GLN A 313 -5.66 -5.73 11.97
CA GLN A 313 -5.24 -7.07 12.42
C GLN A 313 -5.77 -8.18 11.49
N GLN A 314 -7.02 -8.08 11.04
CA GLN A 314 -7.61 -9.01 10.08
C GLN A 314 -6.90 -8.97 8.73
N ALA A 315 -6.58 -7.77 8.24
CA ALA A 315 -5.84 -7.57 7.00
C ALA A 315 -4.45 -8.21 7.08
N ALA A 316 -3.73 -8.01 8.19
CA ALA A 316 -2.43 -8.63 8.41
C ALA A 316 -2.51 -10.17 8.37
N PHE A 317 -3.54 -10.75 8.99
CA PHE A 317 -3.78 -12.21 8.92
C PHE A 317 -4.06 -12.69 7.49
N ILE A 318 -4.92 -11.97 6.74
CA ILE A 318 -5.27 -12.35 5.35
C ILE A 318 -4.06 -12.23 4.44
N ALA A 319 -3.26 -11.15 4.57
CA ALA A 319 -2.02 -10.97 3.84
C ALA A 319 -1.04 -12.12 4.13
N TRP A 320 -0.79 -12.44 5.41
CA TRP A 320 0.07 -13.56 5.80
C TRP A 320 -0.39 -14.90 5.22
N LYS A 321 -1.69 -15.16 5.18
CA LYS A 321 -2.26 -16.42 4.64
C LYS A 321 -2.07 -16.55 3.12
N ASN A 322 -1.93 -15.46 2.41
CA ASN A 322 -1.76 -15.46 0.96
C ASN A 322 -0.28 -15.35 0.57
N ARG A 323 0.33 -16.47 0.18
CA ARG A 323 1.76 -16.55 -0.20
C ARG A 323 2.17 -15.63 -1.36
N ARG A 324 1.21 -15.05 -2.09
CA ARG A 324 1.46 -14.11 -3.19
C ARG A 324 1.55 -12.67 -2.71
N ILE A 325 1.16 -12.37 -1.46
CA ILE A 325 1.27 -11.04 -0.84
C ILE A 325 2.57 -11.03 -0.03
N HIS A 326 3.51 -10.20 -0.43
CA HIS A 326 4.84 -10.11 0.17
C HIS A 326 4.98 -8.93 1.13
N GLU A 327 4.12 -7.91 0.98
CA GLU A 327 4.20 -6.69 1.77
C GLU A 327 2.80 -6.09 1.99
N ILE A 328 2.61 -5.47 3.15
CA ILE A 328 1.46 -4.61 3.46
C ILE A 328 1.94 -3.36 4.19
N ASN A 329 1.76 -2.20 3.60
CA ASN A 329 2.14 -0.92 4.16
C ASN A 329 0.94 -0.24 4.81
N GLN A 330 1.07 0.06 6.09
CA GLN A 330 0.16 0.95 6.79
C GLN A 330 0.31 2.37 6.23
N PHE A 331 -0.77 2.93 5.74
CA PHE A 331 -0.82 4.31 5.31
C PHE A 331 -1.06 5.20 6.52
N ARG A 332 0.00 5.96 6.85
CA ARG A 332 0.24 6.93 7.89
C ARG A 332 0.51 6.40 9.29
N LEU A 333 1.47 7.06 9.92
CA LEU A 333 1.73 7.03 11.34
C LEU A 333 0.72 7.93 12.07
N THR A 334 0.52 9.15 11.56
CA THR A 334 -0.43 10.13 12.09
C THR A 334 -1.52 10.46 11.06
N ASP A 335 -2.64 10.96 11.55
CA ASP A 335 -3.67 11.54 10.69
C ASP A 335 -3.13 12.72 9.89
N GLY A 336 -3.65 12.92 8.69
CA GLY A 336 -3.42 14.11 7.90
C GLY A 336 -4.07 15.36 8.52
N PRO A 337 -3.72 16.55 8.06
CA PRO A 337 -4.42 17.76 8.45
C PRO A 337 -5.87 17.72 8.00
N ILE A 338 -6.75 18.29 8.82
CA ILE A 338 -8.11 18.59 8.41
C ILE A 338 -8.07 19.91 7.63
N ARG A 339 -8.83 19.99 6.55
CA ARG A 339 -8.97 21.18 5.69
C ARG A 339 -10.33 21.85 5.94
N PRO A 340 -10.47 22.67 6.99
CA PRO A 340 -11.76 23.24 7.39
C PRO A 340 -12.35 24.15 6.30
N GLU A 341 -11.53 24.72 5.44
CA GLU A 341 -11.91 25.53 4.30
C GLU A 341 -12.62 24.76 3.17
N LEU A 342 -12.50 23.42 3.15
CA LEU A 342 -13.17 22.59 2.15
C LEU A 342 -14.52 22.06 2.66
N PRO A 343 -15.53 21.91 1.79
CA PRO A 343 -16.86 21.46 2.19
C PRO A 343 -16.92 19.93 2.39
N GLY A 344 -17.74 19.49 3.35
CA GLY A 344 -18.14 18.10 3.54
C GLY A 344 -16.97 17.11 3.63
N LEU A 345 -17.06 16.01 2.89
CA LEU A 345 -16.04 14.96 2.83
C LEU A 345 -14.63 15.48 2.43
N ARG A 346 -14.57 16.54 1.62
CA ARG A 346 -13.28 17.09 1.15
C ARG A 346 -12.43 17.65 2.29
N ARG A 347 -13.00 17.98 3.44
CA ARG A 347 -12.25 18.39 4.65
C ARG A 347 -11.24 17.36 5.12
N PHE A 348 -11.48 16.08 4.80
CA PHE A 348 -10.70 14.93 5.25
C PHE A 348 -9.90 14.28 4.11
N ILE A 349 -9.68 15.01 3.01
CA ILE A 349 -8.94 14.52 1.81
C ILE A 349 -7.51 14.06 2.13
N GLU A 350 -6.92 14.59 3.21
CA GLU A 350 -5.58 14.26 3.64
C GLU A 350 -5.49 12.94 4.45
N PHE A 351 -6.57 12.20 4.50
CA PHE A 351 -6.69 10.88 5.15
C PHE A 351 -6.45 10.85 6.66
N GLN A 352 -7.46 10.36 7.38
CA GLN A 352 -7.46 10.18 8.84
C GLN A 352 -7.18 8.72 9.22
N SER A 353 -6.24 8.07 8.51
CA SER A 353 -5.95 6.63 8.61
C SER A 353 -4.76 6.31 9.52
N GLY A 354 -4.18 7.30 10.18
CA GLY A 354 -3.05 7.16 11.07
C GLY A 354 -3.29 6.15 12.20
N LEU A 355 -2.20 5.56 12.69
CA LEU A 355 -2.19 4.81 13.95
C LEU A 355 -2.31 5.75 15.16
N ARG A 356 -2.01 7.03 14.94
CA ARG A 356 -2.10 8.13 15.89
C ARG A 356 -2.94 9.25 15.30
N PHE A 357 -3.58 10.04 16.16
CA PHE A 357 -4.15 11.32 15.77
C PHE A 357 -3.07 12.31 15.33
N ARG A 358 -3.45 13.41 14.71
CA ARG A 358 -2.53 14.45 14.24
C ARG A 358 -1.66 15.03 15.36
N ASP A 359 -2.18 15.13 16.57
CA ASP A 359 -1.50 15.56 17.79
C ASP A 359 -0.64 14.47 18.45
N PHE A 360 -0.40 13.37 17.76
CA PHE A 360 0.33 12.20 18.23
C PHE A 360 -0.30 11.39 19.36
N ARG A 361 -1.50 11.70 19.84
CA ARG A 361 -2.24 10.82 20.76
C ARG A 361 -2.47 9.46 20.08
N PRO A 362 -2.19 8.31 20.76
CA PRO A 362 -2.34 7.01 20.15
C PRO A 362 -3.81 6.64 19.97
N LYS A 363 -4.14 6.05 18.81
CA LYS A 363 -5.40 5.33 18.60
C LYS A 363 -5.26 3.87 19.08
N PRO A 364 -6.36 3.13 19.33
CA PRO A 364 -6.29 1.70 19.66
C PRO A 364 -5.49 0.85 18.66
N ALA A 365 -5.44 1.27 17.40
CA ALA A 365 -4.62 0.62 16.38
C ALA A 365 -3.12 0.72 16.65
N ASN A 366 -2.64 1.82 17.25
CA ASN A 366 -1.23 1.98 17.61
C ASN A 366 -0.76 0.93 18.64
N GLU A 367 -1.64 0.53 19.56
CA GLU A 367 -1.34 -0.48 20.57
C GLU A 367 -1.33 -1.90 19.98
N THR A 368 -2.21 -2.17 19.00
CA THR A 368 -2.35 -3.51 18.43
C THR A 368 -1.42 -3.76 17.24
N PHE A 369 -0.88 -2.72 16.64
CA PHE A 369 -0.03 -2.82 15.46
C PHE A 369 1.24 -3.63 15.71
N PRO A 370 1.99 -3.48 16.82
CA PRO A 370 3.20 -4.27 17.08
C PRO A 370 2.94 -5.77 17.33
N HIS A 371 1.73 -6.12 17.78
CA HIS A 371 1.39 -7.49 18.19
C HIS A 371 -0.04 -7.87 17.82
N PRO A 372 -0.34 -7.91 16.50
CA PRO A 372 -1.68 -8.28 16.03
C PRO A 372 -2.01 -9.73 16.38
N ILE A 373 -3.30 -9.97 16.65
CA ILE A 373 -3.88 -11.28 16.87
C ILE A 373 -5.11 -11.47 15.99
N TRP A 374 -5.28 -12.67 15.44
CA TRP A 374 -6.51 -13.04 14.75
C TRP A 374 -6.95 -14.46 15.11
N VAL A 375 -8.25 -14.61 15.37
CA VAL A 375 -8.87 -15.93 15.58
C VAL A 375 -9.71 -16.25 14.33
N THR A 376 -9.41 -17.37 13.68
CA THR A 376 -9.96 -17.72 12.37
C THR A 376 -11.48 -17.88 12.37
N ASN A 377 -12.07 -18.26 13.51
CA ASN A 377 -13.51 -18.36 13.69
C ASN A 377 -13.90 -17.88 15.09
N SER A 378 -14.52 -16.71 15.19
CA SER A 378 -14.97 -16.14 16.46
C SER A 378 -16.28 -16.76 16.97
N ARG A 379 -16.98 -17.56 16.14
CA ARG A 379 -18.25 -18.24 16.47
C ARG A 379 -18.22 -19.72 16.03
N PRO A 380 -17.29 -20.52 16.58
CA PRO A 380 -17.22 -21.94 16.22
C PRO A 380 -18.44 -22.71 16.75
N ARG A 381 -18.73 -23.87 16.16
CA ARG A 381 -19.61 -24.86 16.82
C ARG A 381 -18.96 -25.29 18.14
N ARG A 382 -19.78 -25.60 19.16
CA ARG A 382 -19.31 -26.06 20.46
C ARG A 382 -18.35 -27.24 20.29
N GLY A 383 -17.24 -27.27 21.03
CA GLY A 383 -16.22 -28.33 20.96
C GLY A 383 -15.21 -28.21 19.79
N ARG A 384 -15.49 -27.43 18.75
CA ARG A 384 -14.57 -27.27 17.60
C ARG A 384 -13.33 -26.45 17.93
N ARG A 385 -12.22 -26.77 17.28
CA ARG A 385 -10.97 -26.01 17.40
C ARG A 385 -11.04 -24.73 16.58
N VAL A 386 -10.38 -23.68 17.09
CA VAL A 386 -10.16 -22.39 16.39
C VAL A 386 -8.67 -22.20 16.17
N GLY A 387 -8.32 -21.61 15.01
CA GLY A 387 -6.96 -21.19 14.75
C GLY A 387 -6.69 -19.85 15.43
N ILE A 388 -5.56 -19.72 16.09
CA ILE A 388 -5.04 -18.47 16.62
C ILE A 388 -3.77 -18.15 15.86
N TRP A 389 -3.80 -17.02 15.17
CA TRP A 389 -2.66 -16.41 14.49
C TRP A 389 -2.20 -15.18 15.25
N GLY A 390 -0.91 -14.92 15.24
CA GLY A 390 -0.35 -13.68 15.71
C GLY A 390 1.01 -13.39 15.09
N GLN A 391 1.45 -12.17 15.28
CA GLN A 391 2.78 -11.71 14.90
C GLN A 391 3.36 -10.85 16.01
N VAL A 392 4.58 -11.14 16.41
CA VAL A 392 5.42 -10.24 17.20
C VAL A 392 6.29 -9.47 16.19
N ARG A 393 5.98 -8.21 15.95
CA ARG A 393 6.69 -7.41 14.91
C ARG A 393 8.04 -6.89 15.38
N ARG A 394 8.32 -6.95 16.69
CA ARG A 394 9.59 -6.50 17.26
C ARG A 394 10.52 -7.68 17.46
N GLY A 395 11.68 -7.63 16.83
CA GLY A 395 12.71 -8.66 16.98
C GLY A 395 12.36 -9.99 16.31
N ALA A 396 13.21 -10.98 16.54
CA ALA A 396 13.09 -12.34 15.98
C ALA A 396 13.21 -13.39 17.07
N GLY A 397 12.73 -14.62 16.80
CA GLY A 397 12.99 -15.76 17.66
C GLY A 397 12.25 -15.77 19.00
N HIS A 398 11.06 -15.17 19.09
CA HIS A 398 10.27 -15.12 20.32
C HIS A 398 9.59 -16.44 20.63
N PHE A 399 9.42 -16.71 21.93
CA PHE A 399 8.45 -17.70 22.42
C PHE A 399 7.17 -16.98 22.84
N VAL A 400 6.03 -17.45 22.34
CA VAL A 400 4.72 -16.90 22.69
C VAL A 400 3.92 -17.86 23.55
N SER A 401 3.27 -17.36 24.61
CA SER A 401 2.29 -18.05 25.42
C SER A 401 0.89 -17.70 24.95
N VAL A 402 0.17 -18.63 24.35
CA VAL A 402 -1.24 -18.46 24.02
C VAL A 402 -2.06 -18.66 25.28
N GLN A 403 -2.88 -17.65 25.60
CA GLN A 403 -3.60 -17.58 26.89
C GLN A 403 -5.11 -17.46 26.66
N PHE A 404 -5.88 -17.92 27.63
CA PHE A 404 -7.34 -17.86 27.68
C PHE A 404 -7.85 -17.31 29.00
N SER A 405 -8.92 -16.52 28.94
CA SER A 405 -9.72 -16.11 30.11
C SER A 405 -11.21 -16.08 29.75
N ARG A 406 -12.08 -16.34 30.73
CA ARG A 406 -13.52 -16.13 30.58
C ARG A 406 -13.86 -14.63 30.58
N ARG A 407 -13.09 -13.79 31.28
CA ARG A 407 -13.27 -12.35 31.40
C ARG A 407 -12.24 -11.59 30.57
N ARG A 408 -12.60 -10.42 30.04
CA ARG A 408 -11.70 -9.60 29.22
C ARG A 408 -10.44 -9.13 29.96
N GLY A 409 -10.60 -8.78 31.23
CA GLY A 409 -9.50 -8.33 32.10
C GLY A 409 -8.65 -9.45 32.69
N GLY A 410 -9.07 -10.71 32.60
CA GLY A 410 -8.37 -11.84 33.19
C GLY A 410 -9.11 -12.42 34.41
N PRO A 411 -8.50 -13.36 35.15
CA PRO A 411 -7.14 -13.90 34.97
C PRO A 411 -6.99 -14.72 33.69
N PHE A 412 -5.83 -14.60 33.05
CA PHE A 412 -5.50 -15.35 31.86
C PHE A 412 -4.62 -16.57 32.21
N LYS A 413 -5.06 -17.76 31.82
CA LYS A 413 -4.29 -19.02 31.97
C LYS A 413 -3.59 -19.36 30.65
N THR A 414 -2.33 -19.73 30.71
CA THR A 414 -1.58 -20.22 29.54
C THR A 414 -2.12 -21.59 29.11
N LEU A 415 -2.41 -21.72 27.83
CA LEU A 415 -2.85 -22.97 27.20
C LEU A 415 -1.69 -23.75 26.61
N LEU A 416 -0.74 -23.06 25.99
CA LEU A 416 0.45 -23.62 25.37
C LEU A 416 1.49 -22.52 25.12
N ARG A 417 2.76 -22.93 24.95
CA ARG A 417 3.87 -22.10 24.49
C ARG A 417 4.38 -22.65 23.15
N LEU A 418 4.81 -21.75 22.25
CA LEU A 418 5.38 -22.13 20.97
C LEU A 418 6.33 -21.03 20.46
N PRO A 419 7.32 -21.38 19.64
CA PRO A 419 8.20 -20.41 19.01
C PRO A 419 7.47 -19.67 17.89
N THR A 420 7.95 -18.47 17.59
CA THR A 420 7.61 -17.74 16.36
C THR A 420 8.59 -18.09 15.24
N THR A 421 8.21 -17.82 14.00
CA THR A 421 9.16 -17.79 12.88
C THR A 421 10.15 -16.63 13.06
N ALA A 422 11.23 -16.60 12.27
CA ALA A 422 12.18 -15.49 12.22
C ALA A 422 11.52 -14.11 11.93
N ARG A 423 10.34 -14.10 11.31
CA ARG A 423 9.53 -12.90 11.07
C ARG A 423 8.47 -12.64 12.14
N GLY A 424 8.57 -13.32 13.30
CA GLY A 424 7.68 -13.17 14.43
C GLY A 424 6.30 -13.81 14.30
N TYR A 425 6.02 -14.58 13.24
CA TYR A 425 4.71 -15.21 13.04
C TYR A 425 4.55 -16.50 13.83
N PHE A 426 3.34 -16.75 14.35
CA PHE A 426 2.91 -18.04 14.82
C PHE A 426 1.47 -18.34 14.40
N PHE A 427 1.17 -19.64 14.33
CA PHE A 427 -0.19 -20.13 14.13
C PHE A 427 -0.38 -21.44 14.91
N THR A 428 -1.49 -21.53 15.68
CA THR A 428 -1.84 -22.73 16.41
C THR A 428 -3.34 -22.97 16.42
N ARG A 429 -3.76 -24.16 16.80
CA ARG A 429 -5.18 -24.51 16.96
C ARG A 429 -5.48 -24.93 18.39
N VAL A 430 -6.45 -24.29 19.01
CA VAL A 430 -6.91 -24.60 20.38
C VAL A 430 -8.42 -24.87 20.40
N ARG A 431 -8.92 -25.53 21.46
CA ARG A 431 -10.38 -25.71 21.64
C ARG A 431 -11.07 -24.35 21.78
N GLY A 432 -12.09 -24.12 20.95
CA GLY A 432 -12.89 -22.89 21.01
C GLY A 432 -13.72 -22.86 22.28
N ARG A 433 -13.49 -21.87 23.14
CA ARG A 433 -14.18 -21.66 24.42
C ARG A 433 -14.86 -20.30 24.45
N ASN A 434 -15.94 -20.18 25.21
CA ASN A 434 -16.60 -18.89 25.43
C ASN A 434 -15.73 -18.00 26.34
N GLY A 435 -15.10 -16.99 25.77
CA GLY A 435 -14.17 -16.13 26.48
C GLY A 435 -13.23 -15.37 25.55
N TYR A 436 -12.06 -15.08 26.04
CA TYR A 436 -11.07 -14.22 25.39
C TYR A 436 -9.75 -14.97 25.23
N PHE A 437 -9.17 -14.90 24.05
CA PHE A 437 -7.82 -15.37 23.75
C PHE A 437 -6.90 -14.17 23.56
N ARG A 438 -5.67 -14.29 24.04
CA ARG A 438 -4.54 -13.41 23.76
C ARG A 438 -3.28 -14.23 23.66
N TYR A 439 -2.20 -13.63 23.23
CA TYR A 439 -0.86 -14.17 23.46
C TYR A 439 -0.01 -13.17 24.24
N ARG A 440 1.00 -13.70 24.92
CA ARG A 440 2.07 -12.96 25.59
C ARG A 440 3.40 -13.50 25.10
N TYR A 441 4.41 -12.65 25.00
CA TYR A 441 5.79 -13.02 24.70
C TYR A 441 6.72 -12.37 25.72
N ASP A 442 7.96 -12.88 25.82
CA ASP A 442 8.91 -12.49 26.87
C ASP A 442 9.66 -11.21 26.47
N ASP A 443 8.96 -10.08 26.43
CA ASP A 443 9.51 -8.77 26.17
C ASP A 443 8.93 -7.75 27.17
N GLY A 444 8.95 -8.13 28.45
CA GLY A 444 8.48 -7.32 29.55
C GLY A 444 6.96 -7.13 29.60
N PRO A 445 6.46 -6.16 30.37
CA PRO A 445 5.03 -5.99 30.65
C PRO A 445 4.19 -5.60 29.43
N LYS A 446 4.79 -5.09 28.36
CA LYS A 446 4.12 -4.67 27.12
C LYS A 446 3.97 -5.79 26.07
N GLY A 447 4.65 -6.91 26.26
CA GLY A 447 4.70 -8.05 25.34
C GLY A 447 3.40 -8.86 25.30
N LYS A 448 2.25 -8.25 24.98
CA LYS A 448 0.97 -8.97 24.91
C LYS A 448 0.05 -8.38 23.83
N SER A 449 -0.68 -9.28 23.15
CA SER A 449 -1.76 -8.85 22.25
C SER A 449 -3.00 -8.40 23.01
N GLN A 450 -3.87 -7.64 22.34
CA GLN A 450 -5.22 -7.35 22.85
C GLN A 450 -6.06 -8.65 22.92
N PRO A 451 -6.97 -8.77 23.91
CA PRO A 451 -7.85 -9.91 24.03
C PRO A 451 -8.85 -10.00 22.87
N PHE A 452 -8.92 -11.16 22.21
CA PHE A 452 -9.83 -11.44 21.12
C PHE A 452 -11.01 -12.31 21.61
N ARG A 453 -12.24 -11.83 21.42
CA ARG A 453 -13.46 -12.51 21.89
C ARG A 453 -13.84 -13.69 20.99
N VAL A 454 -14.13 -14.85 21.60
CA VAL A 454 -14.73 -16.03 20.96
C VAL A 454 -16.04 -16.37 21.67
N ARG A 455 -17.11 -16.62 20.89
CA ARG A 455 -18.43 -17.02 21.35
C ARG A 455 -18.89 -18.24 20.56
N PRO A 456 -18.66 -19.48 21.05
CA PRO A 456 -19.19 -20.67 20.38
C PRO A 456 -20.70 -20.61 20.24
N ARG A 457 -21.22 -21.09 19.11
CA ARG A 457 -22.67 -21.24 18.91
C ARG A 457 -23.17 -22.37 19.78
N SER A 458 -24.38 -22.23 20.36
CA SER A 458 -25.12 -23.35 20.93
C SER A 458 -25.35 -24.42 19.88
N ALA A 459 -25.41 -25.70 20.26
CA ALA A 459 -25.90 -26.74 19.35
C ALA A 459 -27.31 -26.33 18.87
N ALA A 460 -27.55 -26.39 17.56
CA ALA A 460 -28.90 -26.26 17.09
C ALA A 460 -29.74 -27.37 17.77
N PRO A 461 -30.96 -27.11 18.26
CA PRO A 461 -31.81 -28.16 18.76
C PRO A 461 -31.95 -29.22 17.66
N ALA A 462 -31.77 -30.49 18.03
CA ALA A 462 -32.00 -31.61 17.13
C ALA A 462 -33.39 -31.45 16.55
N ARG A 463 -33.53 -31.33 15.22
CA ARG A 463 -34.86 -31.46 14.59
C ARG A 463 -35.36 -32.83 14.96
N ARG A 464 -36.36 -32.90 15.84
CA ARG A 464 -37.14 -34.12 16.03
C ARG A 464 -37.74 -34.45 14.66
N ARG A 465 -37.35 -35.60 14.12
CA ARG A 465 -38.02 -36.19 12.96
C ARG A 465 -39.37 -36.71 13.39
#